data_7a91bdaa67b81ce49597092e10ef4efc
#
_entry.id   7a91bdaa67b81ce49597092e10ef4efc
#
_cell.length_a   1.000
_cell.length_b   1.000
_cell.length_c   1.000
_cell.angle_alpha   90.00
_cell.angle_beta   90.00
_cell.angle_gamma   90.00
#
_symmetry.space_group_name_H-M   'P 1'
#
loop_
_entity.id
_entity.type
_entity.pdbx_description
1 polymer ?
#
loop_
_entity_poly.entity_id
_entity_poly.type
_entity_poly.pdbx_seq_one_letter_code
_entity_poly.pdbx_strand_id
1 'polypeptide(L)'
;MTAGSGIIHQEMPKGDPAGRMHGFQLWANLPASLKMTAPRYQEVNSPDIPQVTDDDGTHVRVVCGNFWGATGPVDGIAADPIYLDVSVPAGKRKALPVDTTRHAFAYVFAGSGKFCNASDPLAVPTEPVSWADTRPPAEADNRALVLFDRGDEVMVQAGDDGIRFLLVSGRPLEEPVAWYGPIVMNTQQQLQQAFEELERGTFLRR
;
A
#
# COMPACT_ATOMS: atom_id res chain seq x y z
N MET A 1 -2.46 -6.72 -10.10
CA MET A 1 -3.52 -7.71 -10.48
C MET A 1 -4.87 -7.20 -9.98
N THR A 2 -5.89 -7.20 -10.82
CA THR A 2 -7.29 -6.99 -10.42
C THR A 2 -7.96 -8.36 -10.43
N ALA A 3 -8.41 -8.85 -9.28
CA ALA A 3 -9.01 -10.19 -9.18
C ALA A 3 -10.42 -10.25 -9.81
N GLY A 4 -11.18 -9.16 -9.70
CA GLY A 4 -12.51 -9.06 -10.30
C GLY A 4 -13.42 -10.24 -9.94
N SER A 5 -14.01 -10.88 -10.96
CA SER A 5 -14.90 -12.03 -10.81
C SER A 5 -14.21 -13.31 -10.32
N GLY A 6 -12.92 -13.27 -10.07
CA GLY A 6 -12.12 -14.36 -9.52
C GLY A 6 -10.95 -14.75 -10.40
N ILE A 7 -9.82 -15.02 -9.77
CA ILE A 7 -8.60 -15.50 -10.40
C ILE A 7 -7.89 -16.47 -9.46
N ILE A 8 -7.33 -17.52 -10.00
CA ILE A 8 -6.39 -18.39 -9.30
C ILE A 8 -5.03 -18.18 -9.93
N HIS A 9 -4.05 -17.82 -9.12
CA HIS A 9 -2.69 -17.57 -9.58
C HIS A 9 -1.69 -18.23 -8.63
N GLN A 10 -0.47 -18.36 -9.09
CA GLN A 10 0.66 -18.84 -8.31
C GLN A 10 1.74 -17.79 -8.33
N GLU A 11 2.29 -17.48 -7.14
CA GLU A 11 3.44 -16.60 -6.99
C GLU A 11 4.70 -17.45 -6.71
N MET A 12 5.77 -17.18 -7.45
CA MET A 12 7.07 -17.83 -7.25
C MET A 12 8.15 -16.76 -7.11
N PRO A 13 8.17 -16.04 -5.99
CA PRO A 13 9.16 -14.98 -5.79
C PRO A 13 10.57 -15.56 -5.69
N LYS A 14 11.54 -14.83 -6.23
CA LYS A 14 12.96 -15.17 -6.15
C LYS A 14 13.65 -14.21 -5.19
N GLY A 15 14.46 -14.75 -4.29
CA GLY A 15 15.32 -13.96 -3.41
C GLY A 15 16.49 -13.30 -4.14
N ASP A 16 17.20 -12.43 -3.43
CA ASP A 16 18.50 -11.90 -3.86
C ASP A 16 19.55 -13.03 -3.92
N PRO A 17 20.79 -12.78 -4.37
CA PRO A 17 21.86 -13.78 -4.42
C PRO A 17 22.19 -14.43 -3.06
N ALA A 18 21.82 -13.79 -1.94
CA ALA A 18 21.95 -14.33 -0.58
C ALA A 18 20.69 -15.10 -0.12
N GLY A 19 19.70 -15.28 -1.00
CA GLY A 19 18.43 -15.94 -0.70
C GLY A 19 17.45 -15.12 0.11
N ARG A 20 17.72 -13.84 0.35
CA ARG A 20 16.83 -12.95 1.12
C ARG A 20 15.74 -12.41 0.20
N MET A 21 14.55 -12.34 0.72
CA MET A 21 13.38 -11.81 0.02
C MET A 21 12.75 -10.70 0.85
N HIS A 22 12.57 -9.53 0.23
CA HIS A 22 11.87 -8.41 0.83
C HIS A 22 10.86 -7.85 -0.16
N GLY A 23 9.61 -7.85 0.21
CA GLY A 23 8.52 -7.38 -0.64
C GLY A 23 7.28 -7.04 0.19
N PHE A 24 6.34 -6.39 -0.47
CA PHE A 24 5.07 -5.98 0.12
C PHE A 24 3.93 -6.47 -0.77
N GLN A 25 2.85 -6.89 -0.15
CA GLN A 25 1.59 -7.18 -0.84
C GLN A 25 0.54 -6.19 -0.35
N LEU A 26 0.16 -5.25 -1.22
CA LEU A 26 -0.92 -4.31 -0.94
C LEU A 26 -2.23 -4.87 -1.48
N TRP A 27 -3.25 -4.91 -0.64
CA TRP A 27 -4.60 -5.26 -1.03
C TRP A 27 -5.47 -4.01 -1.07
N ALA A 28 -6.00 -3.70 -2.26
CA ALA A 28 -6.97 -2.63 -2.47
C ALA A 28 -8.32 -3.24 -2.86
N ASN A 29 -9.39 -2.76 -2.25
CA ASN A 29 -10.74 -3.27 -2.53
C ASN A 29 -11.29 -2.69 -3.83
N LEU A 30 -12.20 -3.42 -4.47
CA LEU A 30 -12.97 -2.97 -5.62
C LEU A 30 -14.34 -2.45 -5.17
N PRO A 31 -14.87 -1.38 -5.80
CA PRO A 31 -16.25 -0.96 -5.57
C PRO A 31 -17.23 -2.04 -6.04
N ALA A 32 -18.44 -2.04 -5.48
CA ALA A 32 -19.48 -3.03 -5.78
C ALA A 32 -19.72 -3.19 -7.28
N SER A 33 -19.73 -2.08 -8.02
CA SER A 33 -19.95 -2.05 -9.48
C SER A 33 -18.87 -2.76 -10.28
N LEU A 34 -17.67 -2.94 -9.74
CA LEU A 34 -16.52 -3.55 -10.42
C LEU A 34 -16.09 -4.89 -9.80
N LYS A 35 -16.75 -5.37 -8.76
CA LYS A 35 -16.38 -6.66 -8.13
C LYS A 35 -16.42 -7.84 -9.10
N MET A 36 -17.33 -7.82 -10.03
CA MET A 36 -17.50 -8.89 -11.02
C MET A 36 -16.89 -8.55 -12.39
N THR A 37 -15.98 -7.57 -12.47
CA THR A 37 -15.23 -7.27 -13.69
C THR A 37 -14.32 -8.42 -14.09
N ALA A 38 -13.89 -8.45 -15.34
CA ALA A 38 -12.92 -9.44 -15.80
C ALA A 38 -11.59 -9.30 -15.05
N PRO A 39 -10.93 -10.42 -14.68
CA PRO A 39 -9.61 -10.37 -14.09
C PRO A 39 -8.59 -9.69 -15.01
N ARG A 40 -7.68 -8.92 -14.42
CA ARG A 40 -6.60 -8.26 -15.16
C ARG A 40 -5.27 -8.42 -14.42
N TYR A 41 -4.24 -8.80 -15.16
CA TYR A 41 -2.87 -8.85 -14.69
C TYR A 41 -2.02 -7.79 -15.38
N GLN A 42 -1.16 -7.12 -14.63
CA GLN A 42 -0.18 -6.17 -15.14
C GLN A 42 1.18 -6.57 -14.57
N GLU A 43 2.09 -6.96 -15.43
CA GLU A 43 3.47 -7.23 -15.04
C GLU A 43 4.29 -5.96 -15.20
N VAL A 44 5.02 -5.60 -14.13
CA VAL A 44 5.87 -4.41 -14.09
C VAL A 44 7.21 -4.80 -13.50
N ASN A 45 8.28 -4.52 -14.23
CA ASN A 45 9.63 -4.75 -13.77
C ASN A 45 10.23 -3.50 -13.13
N SER A 46 11.23 -3.67 -12.29
CA SER A 46 11.88 -2.56 -11.58
C SER A 46 12.40 -1.43 -12.50
N PRO A 47 12.95 -1.69 -13.69
CA PRO A 47 13.36 -0.65 -14.63
C PRO A 47 12.19 0.17 -15.20
N ASP A 48 10.98 -0.39 -15.25
CA ASP A 48 9.80 0.27 -15.80
C ASP A 48 9.19 1.29 -14.83
N ILE A 49 9.60 1.26 -13.55
CA ILE A 49 9.11 2.17 -12.53
C ILE A 49 9.90 3.47 -12.58
N PRO A 50 9.29 4.60 -12.97
CA PRO A 50 9.96 5.88 -13.04
C PRO A 50 10.44 6.34 -11.67
N GLN A 51 11.57 7.04 -11.67
CA GLN A 51 12.22 7.53 -10.48
C GLN A 51 12.46 9.02 -10.64
N VAL A 52 12.12 9.79 -9.63
CA VAL A 52 12.34 11.24 -9.55
C VAL A 52 13.11 11.56 -8.28
N THR A 53 14.02 12.51 -8.39
CA THR A 53 14.83 12.98 -7.27
C THR A 53 14.70 14.49 -7.19
N ASP A 54 14.41 15.00 -6.02
CA ASP A 54 14.33 16.43 -5.76
C ASP A 54 15.68 17.02 -5.37
N ASP A 55 15.78 18.35 -5.34
CA ASP A 55 17.00 19.11 -5.07
C ASP A 55 17.63 18.81 -3.69
N ASP A 56 16.82 18.39 -2.72
CA ASP A 56 17.28 18.00 -1.40
C ASP A 56 17.77 16.52 -1.30
N GLY A 57 17.72 15.80 -2.42
CA GLY A 57 18.10 14.39 -2.50
C GLY A 57 16.98 13.41 -2.14
N THR A 58 15.76 13.89 -1.87
CA THR A 58 14.59 13.01 -1.70
C THR A 58 14.31 12.27 -2.99
N HIS A 59 14.28 10.96 -2.92
CA HIS A 59 14.09 10.07 -4.05
C HIS A 59 12.73 9.35 -3.98
N VAL A 60 11.99 9.36 -5.08
CA VAL A 60 10.66 8.75 -5.17
C VAL A 60 10.59 7.85 -6.39
N ARG A 61 10.17 6.59 -6.18
CA ARG A 61 9.76 5.66 -7.24
C ARG A 61 8.25 5.68 -7.34
N VAL A 62 7.73 5.99 -8.53
CA VAL A 62 6.29 6.11 -8.76
C VAL A 62 5.77 4.79 -9.33
N VAL A 63 5.16 3.96 -8.47
CA VAL A 63 4.64 2.63 -8.87
C VAL A 63 3.28 2.78 -9.54
N CYS A 64 2.41 3.62 -8.99
CA CYS A 64 1.07 3.88 -9.51
C CYS A 64 0.69 5.35 -9.26
N GLY A 65 -0.07 5.93 -10.19
CA GLY A 65 -0.52 7.31 -10.14
C GLY A 65 0.48 8.31 -10.71
N ASN A 66 0.25 9.60 -10.44
CA ASN A 66 1.10 10.70 -10.90
C ASN A 66 1.73 11.41 -9.71
N PHE A 67 3.05 11.60 -9.76
CA PHE A 67 3.77 12.31 -8.71
C PHE A 67 5.00 13.03 -9.29
N TRP A 68 5.19 14.32 -8.95
CA TRP A 68 6.26 15.20 -9.43
C TRP A 68 6.52 15.11 -10.94
N GLY A 69 5.44 15.03 -11.73
CA GLY A 69 5.53 14.97 -13.19
C GLY A 69 5.83 13.59 -13.77
N ALA A 70 6.04 12.57 -12.94
CA ALA A 70 6.19 11.19 -13.38
C ALA A 70 4.87 10.42 -13.23
N THR A 71 4.62 9.48 -14.14
CA THR A 71 3.43 8.60 -14.13
C THR A 71 3.89 7.16 -13.93
N GLY A 72 3.35 6.50 -12.90
CA GLY A 72 3.62 5.08 -12.63
C GLY A 72 3.04 4.16 -13.70
N PRO A 73 3.67 3.00 -13.95
CA PRO A 73 3.26 2.07 -14.99
C PRO A 73 1.97 1.30 -14.67
N VAL A 74 1.58 1.22 -13.40
CA VAL A 74 0.33 0.55 -12.99
C VAL A 74 -0.83 1.50 -13.17
N ASP A 75 -1.81 1.10 -13.97
CA ASP A 75 -2.98 1.93 -14.31
C ASP A 75 -4.32 1.20 -14.14
N GLY A 76 -5.41 1.95 -14.28
CA GLY A 76 -6.77 1.41 -14.31
C GLY A 76 -7.21 0.74 -13.01
N ILE A 77 -6.65 1.13 -11.87
CA ILE A 77 -7.05 0.64 -10.55
C ILE A 77 -8.22 1.48 -10.04
N ALA A 78 -9.29 0.83 -9.63
CA ALA A 78 -10.57 1.45 -9.32
C ALA A 78 -10.53 2.52 -8.20
N ALA A 79 -9.70 2.32 -7.18
CA ALA A 79 -9.52 3.29 -6.10
C ALA A 79 -8.62 4.47 -6.50
N ASP A 80 -8.16 4.50 -7.76
CA ASP A 80 -7.25 5.51 -8.31
C ASP A 80 -6.08 5.81 -7.35
N PRO A 81 -5.30 4.79 -6.97
CA PRO A 81 -4.27 4.95 -5.95
C PRO A 81 -3.06 5.72 -6.46
N ILE A 82 -2.42 6.46 -5.56
CA ILE A 82 -1.02 6.84 -5.66
C ILE A 82 -0.23 5.86 -4.80
N TYR A 83 0.77 5.21 -5.38
CA TYR A 83 1.64 4.27 -4.68
C TYR A 83 3.09 4.62 -4.96
N LEU A 84 3.78 5.10 -3.93
CA LEU A 84 5.15 5.62 -3.98
C LEU A 84 6.05 4.84 -3.02
N ASP A 85 7.30 4.61 -3.46
CA ASP A 85 8.41 4.21 -2.61
C ASP A 85 9.31 5.44 -2.43
N VAL A 86 9.31 6.00 -1.23
CA VAL A 86 9.92 7.29 -0.91
C VAL A 86 11.13 7.09 -0.02
N SER A 87 12.25 7.71 -0.37
CA SER A 87 13.46 7.77 0.46
C SER A 87 13.81 9.23 0.73
N VAL A 88 13.87 9.62 2.00
CA VAL A 88 14.28 10.95 2.44
C VAL A 88 15.64 10.85 3.12
N PRO A 89 16.66 11.61 2.68
CA PRO A 89 18.00 11.55 3.24
C PRO A 89 18.03 11.95 4.73
N ALA A 90 19.08 11.52 5.41
CA ALA A 90 19.34 11.78 6.82
C ALA A 90 19.16 13.26 7.19
N GLY A 91 18.41 13.52 8.24
CA GLY A 91 18.16 14.86 8.79
C GLY A 91 17.38 15.81 7.89
N LYS A 92 16.91 15.37 6.71
CA LYS A 92 16.10 16.21 5.82
C LYS A 92 14.64 16.19 6.21
N ARG A 93 13.98 17.31 5.92
CA ARG A 93 12.53 17.49 6.07
C ARG A 93 11.91 17.60 4.68
N LYS A 94 10.81 16.85 4.45
CA LYS A 94 10.13 16.83 3.16
C LYS A 94 8.63 16.93 3.32
N ALA A 95 8.02 17.78 2.48
CA ALA A 95 6.59 17.81 2.26
C ALA A 95 6.27 17.05 0.96
N LEU A 96 5.33 16.13 1.02
CA LEU A 96 4.87 15.32 -0.10
C LEU A 96 3.39 15.64 -0.33
N PRO A 97 3.01 16.19 -1.49
CA PRO A 97 1.63 16.55 -1.75
C PRO A 97 0.73 15.33 -1.81
N VAL A 98 -0.45 15.44 -1.22
CA VAL A 98 -1.53 14.45 -1.27
C VAL A 98 -2.85 15.16 -1.55
N ASP A 99 -3.81 14.42 -2.11
CA ASP A 99 -5.14 14.93 -2.38
C ASP A 99 -6.01 14.83 -1.11
N THR A 100 -6.62 15.95 -0.69
CA THR A 100 -7.47 16.04 0.50
C THR A 100 -8.73 15.16 0.45
N THR A 101 -9.11 14.68 -0.72
CA THR A 101 -10.27 13.79 -0.93
C THR A 101 -9.91 12.31 -0.78
N ARG A 102 -8.64 11.99 -0.53
CA ARG A 102 -8.13 10.63 -0.45
C ARG A 102 -7.76 10.26 0.99
N HIS A 103 -7.85 8.99 1.30
CA HIS A 103 -7.19 8.44 2.49
C HIS A 103 -5.74 8.16 2.15
N ALA A 104 -4.84 8.49 3.08
CA ALA A 104 -3.42 8.26 2.94
C ALA A 104 -2.83 7.55 4.16
N PHE A 105 -1.79 6.77 3.91
CA PHE A 105 -0.97 6.16 4.96
C PHE A 105 0.48 6.00 4.49
N ALA A 106 1.39 5.90 5.46
CA ALA A 106 2.77 5.52 5.22
C ALA A 106 3.10 4.21 5.94
N TYR A 107 3.91 3.36 5.30
CA TYR A 107 4.50 2.18 5.93
C TYR A 107 6.02 2.29 5.86
N VAL A 108 6.66 2.49 7.01
CA VAL A 108 8.12 2.62 7.13
C VAL A 108 8.77 1.23 7.07
N PHE A 109 9.80 1.06 6.23
CA PHE A 109 10.49 -0.21 6.10
C PHE A 109 12.02 -0.09 6.11
N ALA A 110 12.56 1.12 6.28
CA ALA A 110 13.98 1.34 6.58
C ALA A 110 14.19 2.72 7.19
N GLY A 111 15.17 2.83 8.08
CA GLY A 111 15.47 4.07 8.80
C GLY A 111 14.39 4.46 9.79
N SER A 112 14.35 5.74 10.16
CA SER A 112 13.36 6.31 11.07
C SER A 112 13.05 7.76 10.76
N GLY A 113 11.96 8.28 11.32
CA GLY A 113 11.60 9.70 11.19
C GLY A 113 10.29 10.03 11.88
N LYS A 114 9.97 11.33 11.87
CA LYS A 114 8.72 11.87 12.43
C LYS A 114 7.82 12.35 11.31
N PHE A 115 6.60 11.87 11.29
CA PHE A 115 5.55 12.44 10.45
C PHE A 115 4.88 13.55 11.24
N CYS A 116 5.14 14.81 10.84
CA CYS A 116 4.70 15.99 11.57
C CYS A 116 3.17 16.12 11.50
N ASN A 117 2.54 16.38 12.64
CA ASN A 117 1.08 16.47 12.81
C ASN A 117 0.29 15.21 12.44
N ALA A 118 0.95 14.07 12.29
CA ALA A 118 0.27 12.78 12.15
C ALA A 118 -0.10 12.22 13.54
N SER A 119 -1.02 11.25 13.57
CA SER A 119 -1.24 10.41 14.74
C SER A 119 0.03 9.61 15.08
N ASP A 120 0.13 9.13 16.33
CA ASP A 120 1.24 8.28 16.73
C ASP A 120 1.35 7.06 15.82
N PRO A 121 2.57 6.66 15.43
CA PRO A 121 2.77 5.53 14.55
C PRO A 121 2.34 4.22 15.22
N LEU A 122 1.70 3.35 14.45
CA LEU A 122 1.32 2.01 14.88
C LEU A 122 2.43 1.03 14.50
N ALA A 123 3.08 0.43 15.50
CA ALA A 123 3.98 -0.68 15.25
C ALA A 123 3.20 -1.89 14.73
N VAL A 124 3.68 -2.53 13.66
CA VAL A 124 3.11 -3.77 13.16
C VAL A 124 3.86 -4.94 13.80
N PRO A 125 3.29 -5.62 14.80
CA PRO A 125 3.97 -6.71 15.48
C PRO A 125 4.14 -7.90 14.53
N THR A 126 5.36 -8.42 14.44
CA THR A 126 5.70 -9.61 13.66
C THR A 126 5.85 -10.86 14.52
N GLU A 127 5.85 -10.70 15.85
CA GLU A 127 5.90 -11.77 16.85
C GLU A 127 4.95 -11.44 18.00
N PRO A 128 4.54 -12.42 18.84
CA PRO A 128 3.72 -12.14 20.00
C PRO A 128 4.46 -11.21 20.95
N VAL A 129 4.03 -9.96 20.97
CA VAL A 129 4.60 -8.92 21.84
C VAL A 129 4.18 -9.17 23.28
N SER A 130 5.13 -9.17 24.20
CA SER A 130 4.85 -9.06 25.64
C SER A 130 4.10 -7.75 25.87
N TRP A 131 2.95 -7.78 26.56
CA TRP A 131 2.09 -6.63 26.86
C TRP A 131 2.76 -5.49 27.64
N ALA A 132 4.06 -5.61 27.94
CA ALA A 132 4.83 -4.65 28.73
C ALA A 132 5.39 -3.46 27.89
N ASP A 133 5.34 -3.50 26.56
CA ASP A 133 5.99 -2.51 25.69
C ASP A 133 4.97 -1.81 24.77
N THR A 134 3.95 -1.20 25.36
CA THR A 134 2.83 -0.56 24.64
C THR A 134 2.95 0.95 24.48
N ARG A 135 4.10 1.56 24.69
CA ARG A 135 4.30 2.97 24.35
C ARG A 135 4.52 3.10 22.83
N PRO A 136 3.69 3.89 22.12
CA PRO A 136 3.98 4.20 20.73
C PRO A 136 5.39 4.83 20.66
N PRO A 137 6.21 4.43 19.69
CA PRO A 137 7.53 5.01 19.51
C PRO A 137 7.39 6.51 19.18
N ALA A 138 8.26 7.34 19.77
CA ALA A 138 8.28 8.79 19.47
C ALA A 138 8.61 9.10 18.00
N GLU A 139 9.18 8.12 17.30
CA GLU A 139 9.50 8.17 15.88
C GLU A 139 8.95 6.92 15.18
N ALA A 140 8.52 7.09 13.94
CA ALA A 140 8.19 5.97 13.08
C ALA A 140 9.49 5.32 12.58
N ASP A 141 9.70 4.06 12.90
CA ASP A 141 10.85 3.28 12.47
C ASP A 141 10.43 2.10 11.59
N ASN A 142 11.37 1.19 11.32
CA ASN A 142 11.11 0.00 10.52
C ASN A 142 9.90 -0.80 11.05
N ARG A 143 8.92 -1.06 10.17
CA ARG A 143 7.63 -1.73 10.42
C ARG A 143 6.57 -0.85 11.11
N ALA A 144 6.73 0.46 11.09
CA ALA A 144 5.70 1.37 11.56
C ALA A 144 4.68 1.68 10.46
N LEU A 145 3.40 1.60 10.80
CA LEU A 145 2.30 2.08 9.99
C LEU A 145 1.80 3.42 10.56
N VAL A 146 1.76 4.45 9.70
CA VAL A 146 1.28 5.78 10.05
C VAL A 146 0.04 6.08 9.21
N LEU A 147 -1.08 6.29 9.87
CA LEU A 147 -2.33 6.70 9.23
C LEU A 147 -2.45 8.22 9.29
N PHE A 148 -2.84 8.83 8.18
CA PHE A 148 -3.00 10.27 8.10
C PHE A 148 -4.46 10.69 8.13
N ASP A 149 -4.74 11.80 8.81
CA ASP A 149 -5.99 12.51 8.69
C ASP A 149 -6.04 13.28 7.36
N ARG A 150 -7.15 13.95 7.08
CA ARG A 150 -7.29 14.76 5.86
C ARG A 150 -6.30 15.94 5.88
N GLY A 151 -5.56 16.06 4.80
CA GLY A 151 -4.58 17.11 4.58
C GLY A 151 -4.17 17.18 3.11
N ASP A 152 -3.46 18.21 2.74
CA ASP A 152 -2.95 18.44 1.38
C ASP A 152 -1.47 18.03 1.23
N GLU A 153 -0.81 17.68 2.34
CA GLU A 153 0.57 17.23 2.35
C GLU A 153 0.87 16.25 3.48
N VAL A 154 1.80 15.37 3.24
CA VAL A 154 2.46 14.53 4.26
C VAL A 154 3.83 15.11 4.52
N MET A 155 4.03 15.61 5.75
CA MET A 155 5.31 16.18 6.16
C MET A 155 6.11 15.18 6.98
N VAL A 156 7.34 14.88 6.55
CA VAL A 156 8.24 13.96 7.23
C VAL A 156 9.57 14.64 7.56
N GLN A 157 10.07 14.41 8.77
CA GLN A 157 11.42 14.72 9.20
C GLN A 157 12.19 13.42 9.35
N ALA A 158 13.15 13.18 8.47
CA ALA A 158 14.00 11.99 8.53
C ALA A 158 14.95 12.03 9.74
N GLY A 159 15.18 10.86 10.33
CA GLY A 159 16.17 10.66 11.37
C GLY A 159 17.62 10.63 10.84
N ASP A 160 18.56 10.25 11.72
CA ASP A 160 20.00 10.32 11.42
C ASP A 160 20.46 9.37 10.30
N ASP A 161 19.74 8.27 10.07
CA ASP A 161 20.02 7.30 9.00
C ASP A 161 19.12 7.50 7.76
N GLY A 162 18.32 8.58 7.73
CA GLY A 162 17.27 8.76 6.75
C GLY A 162 16.03 7.93 7.05
N ILE A 163 15.05 8.00 6.15
CA ILE A 163 13.83 7.21 6.25
C ILE A 163 13.41 6.73 4.86
N ARG A 164 12.91 5.48 4.77
CA ARG A 164 12.29 4.94 3.56
C ARG A 164 10.95 4.31 3.89
N PHE A 165 9.94 4.68 3.13
CA PHE A 165 8.58 4.26 3.39
C PHE A 165 7.77 4.15 2.09
N LEU A 166 6.74 3.34 2.12
CA LEU A 166 5.68 3.37 1.13
C LEU A 166 4.72 4.50 1.51
N LEU A 167 4.41 5.40 0.58
CA LEU A 167 3.32 6.35 0.71
C LEU A 167 2.20 5.90 -0.24
N VAL A 168 1.05 5.59 0.34
CA VAL A 168 -0.11 5.12 -0.40
C VAL A 168 -1.28 6.04 -0.12
N SER A 169 -1.95 6.49 -1.18
CA SER A 169 -3.22 7.20 -1.04
C SER A 169 -4.21 6.72 -2.10
N GLY A 170 -5.51 6.78 -1.79
CA GLY A 170 -6.55 6.34 -2.71
C GLY A 170 -7.92 6.86 -2.32
N ARG A 171 -8.86 6.83 -3.26
CA ARG A 171 -10.25 7.22 -2.98
C ARG A 171 -10.89 6.21 -2.04
N PRO A 172 -11.51 6.66 -0.93
CA PRO A 172 -12.31 5.79 -0.10
C PRO A 172 -13.53 5.30 -0.89
N LEU A 173 -13.85 4.02 -0.78
CA LEU A 173 -15.02 3.45 -1.46
C LEU A 173 -16.32 3.75 -0.71
N GLU A 174 -16.26 3.87 0.62
CA GLU A 174 -17.42 4.15 1.50
C GLU A 174 -18.57 3.15 1.30
N GLU A 175 -18.24 1.90 0.98
CA GLU A 175 -19.18 0.83 0.74
C GLU A 175 -19.06 -0.25 1.82
N PRO A 176 -20.15 -1.00 2.11
CA PRO A 176 -20.07 -2.14 3.02
C PRO A 176 -19.03 -3.18 2.57
N VAL A 177 -18.37 -3.81 3.55
CA VAL A 177 -17.36 -4.85 3.32
C VAL A 177 -17.76 -6.12 4.04
N ALA A 178 -17.90 -7.22 3.28
CA ALA A 178 -18.01 -8.58 3.78
C ALA A 178 -16.77 -9.35 3.31
N TRP A 179 -15.91 -9.71 4.26
CA TRP A 179 -14.61 -10.31 3.96
C TRP A 179 -14.38 -11.60 4.74
N TYR A 180 -13.93 -12.62 4.03
CA TYR A 180 -13.40 -13.84 4.65
C TYR A 180 -12.36 -14.48 3.71
N GLY A 181 -11.19 -14.85 4.25
CA GLY A 181 -10.08 -15.43 3.46
C GLY A 181 -9.70 -14.53 2.28
N PRO A 182 -9.59 -15.07 1.06
CA PRO A 182 -9.17 -14.31 -0.12
C PRO A 182 -10.32 -13.56 -0.82
N ILE A 183 -11.56 -13.64 -0.32
CA ILE A 183 -12.75 -13.11 -0.99
C ILE A 183 -13.29 -11.90 -0.23
N VAL A 184 -13.50 -10.80 -0.97
CA VAL A 184 -14.10 -9.57 -0.44
C VAL A 184 -15.32 -9.20 -1.29
N MET A 185 -16.47 -9.12 -0.62
CA MET A 185 -17.76 -8.75 -1.21
C MET A 185 -18.38 -7.57 -0.44
N ASN A 186 -19.57 -7.15 -0.82
CA ASN A 186 -20.29 -6.08 -0.11
C ASN A 186 -21.30 -6.61 0.92
N THR A 187 -21.79 -7.85 0.77
CA THR A 187 -22.73 -8.46 1.69
C THR A 187 -22.32 -9.88 2.08
N GLN A 188 -22.77 -10.33 3.26
CA GLN A 188 -22.54 -11.71 3.71
C GLN A 188 -23.17 -12.74 2.76
N GLN A 189 -24.31 -12.43 2.16
CA GLN A 189 -24.97 -13.31 1.18
C GLN A 189 -24.07 -13.50 -0.06
N GLN A 190 -23.50 -12.41 -0.59
CA GLN A 190 -22.58 -12.49 -1.73
C GLN A 190 -21.32 -13.26 -1.37
N LEU A 191 -20.80 -13.08 -0.16
CA LEU A 191 -19.62 -13.80 0.31
C LEU A 191 -19.90 -15.30 0.41
N GLN A 192 -21.04 -15.68 1.01
CA GLN A 192 -21.46 -17.08 1.08
C GLN A 192 -21.63 -17.69 -0.31
N GLN A 193 -22.29 -17.01 -1.24
CA GLN A 193 -22.44 -17.47 -2.61
C GLN A 193 -21.07 -17.71 -3.28
N ALA A 194 -20.11 -16.80 -3.10
CA ALA A 194 -18.77 -16.95 -3.67
C ALA A 194 -18.05 -18.22 -3.16
N PHE A 195 -18.19 -18.54 -1.86
CA PHE A 195 -17.63 -19.78 -1.30
C PHE A 195 -18.35 -21.02 -1.82
N GLU A 196 -19.68 -21.00 -1.95
CA GLU A 196 -20.42 -22.11 -2.54
C GLU A 196 -20.02 -22.35 -4.02
N GLU A 197 -19.80 -21.28 -4.79
CA GLU A 197 -19.29 -21.38 -6.17
C GLU A 197 -17.87 -21.97 -6.21
N LEU A 198 -17.01 -21.59 -5.25
CA LEU A 198 -15.65 -22.12 -5.14
C LEU A 198 -15.67 -23.63 -4.83
N GLU A 199 -16.50 -24.07 -3.88
CA GLU A 199 -16.67 -25.50 -3.54
C GLU A 199 -17.23 -26.32 -4.71
N ARG A 200 -18.13 -25.76 -5.50
CA ARG A 200 -18.71 -26.42 -6.69
C ARG A 200 -17.80 -26.36 -7.93
N GLY A 201 -16.66 -25.66 -7.86
CA GLY A 201 -15.77 -25.48 -9.00
C GLY A 201 -16.33 -24.55 -10.11
N THR A 202 -17.30 -23.70 -9.78
CA THR A 202 -17.96 -22.75 -10.70
C THR A 202 -17.56 -21.31 -10.45
N PHE A 203 -16.63 -21.07 -9.52
CA PHE A 203 -16.17 -19.73 -9.11
C PHE A 203 -15.50 -18.97 -10.26
N LEU A 204 -14.64 -19.65 -11.05
CA LEU A 204 -13.99 -19.01 -12.17
C LEU A 204 -14.95 -18.96 -13.38
N ARG A 205 -15.28 -17.77 -13.81
CA ARG A 205 -16.04 -17.56 -15.04
C ARG A 205 -15.09 -17.66 -16.25
N ARG A 206 -15.42 -18.58 -17.14
CA ARG A 206 -14.69 -18.76 -18.42
C ARG A 206 -15.11 -17.71 -19.44
#